data_eb1b71fa036c38fb9b1b34428f214090
#
_entry.id   eb1b71fa036c38fb9b1b34428f214090
#
_cell.length_a   1.000
_cell.length_b   1.000
_cell.length_c   1.000
_cell.angle_alpha   90.00
_cell.angle_beta   90.00
_cell.angle_gamma   90.00
#
_symmetry.space_group_name_H-M   'P 1'
#
loop_
_entity.id
_entity.type
_entity.pdbx_description
1 polymer ?
#
loop_
_entity_poly.entity_id
_entity_poly.type
_entity_poly.pdbx_seq_one_letter_code
_entity_poly.pdbx_strand_id
1 'polypeptide(L)'
;MIILRQARRMSKLINEMLMIARGEMSESYDMEEVDLILLTEVIVEELREQAEKKKIQISVFSDRDVKMMGNHTLLLRMMMNLVQNAISYGKEHGHIDILWKEQGDMIIGEVKDDGIGIDQEDIPKIWDRFYRVDKSRSRENGGTGLGLSMVHFIVAVHGGKIHVESK
;
A
#
# COMPACT_ATOMS: atom_id res chain seq x y z
N MET A 1 27.42 7.65 -3.65
CA MET A 1 26.13 7.20 -3.04
C MET A 1 24.87 7.82 -3.65
N ILE A 2 24.86 9.06 -4.12
CA ILE A 2 23.68 9.74 -4.70
C ILE A 2 23.20 9.06 -5.98
N ILE A 3 24.11 8.73 -6.90
CA ILE A 3 23.80 8.11 -8.21
C ILE A 3 23.08 6.75 -8.03
N LEU A 4 23.55 5.90 -7.12
CA LEU A 4 22.94 4.58 -6.89
C LEU A 4 21.50 4.71 -6.33
N ARG A 5 21.27 5.70 -5.48
CA ARG A 5 19.93 5.99 -4.93
C ARG A 5 18.98 6.49 -6.04
N GLN A 6 19.46 7.34 -6.93
CA GLN A 6 18.67 7.81 -8.07
C GLN A 6 18.39 6.69 -9.08
N ALA A 7 19.39 5.86 -9.38
CA ALA A 7 19.20 4.72 -10.27
C ALA A 7 18.15 3.73 -9.73
N ARG A 8 18.20 3.39 -8.45
CA ARG A 8 17.17 2.53 -7.79
C ARG A 8 15.78 3.17 -7.85
N ARG A 9 15.70 4.48 -7.63
CA ARG A 9 14.42 5.21 -7.72
C ARG A 9 13.86 5.19 -9.14
N MET A 10 14.69 5.42 -10.16
CA MET A 10 14.28 5.34 -11.56
C MET A 10 13.83 3.93 -11.94
N SER A 11 14.58 2.91 -11.52
CA SER A 11 14.22 1.50 -11.75
C SER A 11 12.87 1.17 -11.12
N LYS A 12 12.62 1.62 -9.88
CA LYS A 12 11.31 1.45 -9.22
C LYS A 12 10.19 2.13 -10.01
N LEU A 13 10.37 3.38 -10.44
CA LEU A 13 9.40 4.13 -11.25
C LEU A 13 9.07 3.41 -12.56
N ILE A 14 10.09 2.96 -13.29
CA ILE A 14 9.92 2.26 -14.57
C ILE A 14 9.13 0.95 -14.35
N ASN A 15 9.47 0.17 -13.34
CA ASN A 15 8.78 -1.06 -13.03
C ASN A 15 7.32 -0.84 -12.64
N GLU A 16 7.04 0.22 -11.86
CA GLU A 16 5.66 0.61 -11.50
C GLU A 16 4.85 1.05 -12.72
N MET A 17 5.45 1.86 -13.60
CA MET A 17 4.80 2.29 -14.85
C MET A 17 4.55 1.13 -15.81
N LEU A 18 5.53 0.24 -16.00
CA LEU A 18 5.39 -0.94 -16.84
C LEU A 18 4.30 -1.88 -16.34
N MET A 19 4.18 -2.03 -15.02
CA MET A 19 3.15 -2.86 -14.44
C MET A 19 1.75 -2.28 -14.68
N ILE A 20 1.56 -0.97 -14.48
CA ILE A 20 0.28 -0.31 -14.78
C ILE A 20 -0.04 -0.45 -16.27
N ALA A 21 0.93 -0.15 -17.14
CA ALA A 21 0.73 -0.26 -18.59
C ALA A 21 0.40 -1.70 -19.05
N ARG A 22 1.08 -2.70 -18.50
CA ARG A 22 0.78 -4.12 -18.78
C ARG A 22 -0.58 -4.52 -18.23
N GLY A 23 -0.94 -4.03 -17.05
CA GLY A 23 -2.20 -4.30 -16.40
C GLY A 23 -3.39 -3.75 -17.16
N GLU A 24 -3.27 -2.55 -17.72
CA GLU A 24 -4.28 -1.96 -18.60
C GLU A 24 -4.43 -2.71 -19.94
N MET A 25 -3.41 -3.49 -20.34
CA MET A 25 -3.38 -4.28 -21.56
C MET A 25 -3.64 -5.78 -21.34
N SER A 26 -3.70 -6.24 -20.08
CA SER A 26 -3.89 -7.66 -19.77
C SER A 26 -5.39 -7.97 -19.69
N GLU A 27 -5.82 -8.96 -20.47
CA GLU A 27 -7.21 -9.44 -20.44
C GLU A 27 -7.50 -10.36 -19.25
N SER A 28 -6.46 -10.92 -18.60
CA SER A 28 -6.63 -11.83 -17.46
C SER A 28 -5.40 -11.82 -16.53
N TYR A 29 -5.68 -12.02 -15.24
CA TYR A 29 -4.69 -12.26 -14.20
C TYR A 29 -4.88 -13.67 -13.65
N ASP A 30 -3.79 -14.37 -13.39
CA ASP A 30 -3.85 -15.64 -12.68
C ASP A 30 -4.34 -15.39 -11.25
N MET A 31 -5.50 -15.95 -10.93
CA MET A 31 -6.13 -15.86 -9.61
C MET A 31 -5.95 -17.19 -8.89
N GLU A 32 -5.53 -17.12 -7.64
CA GLU A 32 -5.33 -18.25 -6.76
C GLU A 32 -5.89 -17.96 -5.37
N GLU A 33 -6.01 -18.98 -4.52
CA GLU A 33 -6.38 -18.77 -3.12
C GLU A 33 -5.21 -18.15 -2.38
N VAL A 34 -5.40 -16.93 -1.86
CA VAL A 34 -4.39 -16.17 -1.12
C VAL A 34 -4.81 -16.04 0.33
N ASP A 35 -3.93 -16.45 1.24
CA ASP A 35 -4.05 -16.20 2.66
C ASP A 35 -3.59 -14.79 2.99
N LEU A 36 -4.55 -13.92 3.37
CA LEU A 36 -4.29 -12.50 3.57
C LEU A 36 -3.54 -12.21 4.88
N ILE A 37 -3.67 -13.09 5.87
CA ILE A 37 -2.94 -12.95 7.13
C ILE A 37 -1.47 -13.25 6.90
N LEU A 38 -1.18 -14.40 6.30
CA LEU A 38 0.20 -14.79 5.98
C LEU A 38 0.88 -13.75 5.07
N LEU A 39 0.16 -13.27 4.04
CA LEU A 39 0.66 -12.21 3.16
C LEU A 39 1.00 -10.94 3.94
N THR A 40 0.15 -10.55 4.89
CA THR A 40 0.36 -9.36 5.72
C THR A 40 1.56 -9.53 6.66
N GLU A 41 1.71 -10.69 7.28
CA GLU A 41 2.85 -11.01 8.16
C GLU A 41 4.19 -10.91 7.43
N VAL A 42 4.25 -11.41 6.19
CA VAL A 42 5.45 -11.29 5.33
C VAL A 42 5.80 -9.81 5.09
N ILE A 43 4.82 -8.97 4.83
CA ILE A 43 5.02 -7.54 4.58
C ILE A 43 5.46 -6.81 5.85
N VAL A 44 4.84 -7.10 6.98
CA VAL A 44 5.21 -6.49 8.28
C VAL A 44 6.65 -6.85 8.64
N GLU A 45 7.06 -8.10 8.39
CA GLU A 45 8.44 -8.52 8.59
C GLU A 45 9.42 -7.79 7.67
N GLU A 46 9.11 -7.66 6.38
CA GLU A 46 9.94 -6.95 5.40
C GLU A 46 10.10 -5.46 5.73
N LEU A 47 9.06 -4.84 6.29
CA LEU A 47 9.06 -3.42 6.65
C LEU A 47 9.47 -3.14 8.10
N ARG A 48 9.77 -4.18 8.89
CA ARG A 48 10.12 -4.08 10.32
C ARG A 48 11.20 -3.04 10.59
N GLU A 49 12.33 -3.12 9.91
CA GLU A 49 13.45 -2.18 10.10
C GLU A 49 13.03 -0.72 9.88
N GLN A 50 12.15 -0.47 8.91
CA GLN A 50 11.66 0.88 8.62
C GLN A 50 10.73 1.39 9.73
N ALA A 51 9.86 0.53 10.24
CA ALA A 51 8.98 0.84 11.37
C ALA A 51 9.78 1.08 12.66
N GLU A 52 10.78 0.24 12.95
CA GLU A 52 11.65 0.37 14.13
C GLU A 52 12.44 1.68 14.15
N LYS A 53 12.91 2.18 13.00
CA LYS A 53 13.59 3.48 12.89
C LYS A 53 12.75 4.65 13.40
N LYS A 54 11.42 4.54 13.27
CA LYS A 54 10.45 5.52 13.77
C LYS A 54 9.77 5.07 15.07
N LYS A 55 10.14 3.89 15.60
CA LYS A 55 9.49 3.26 16.75
C LYS A 55 7.98 3.09 16.58
N ILE A 56 7.54 2.84 15.35
CA ILE A 56 6.15 2.60 15.02
C ILE A 56 5.81 1.16 15.37
N GLN A 57 4.69 0.96 16.08
CA GLN A 57 4.13 -0.35 16.38
C GLN A 57 3.12 -0.72 15.30
N ILE A 58 3.23 -1.94 14.76
CA ILE A 58 2.31 -2.48 13.78
C ILE A 58 1.57 -3.65 14.43
N SER A 59 0.24 -3.61 14.42
CA SER A 59 -0.63 -4.66 14.93
C SER A 59 -1.48 -5.22 13.80
N VAL A 60 -1.59 -6.54 13.73
CA VAL A 60 -2.42 -7.25 12.74
C VAL A 60 -3.57 -7.93 13.49
N PHE A 61 -4.79 -7.66 13.06
CA PHE A 61 -6.01 -8.19 13.64
C PHE A 61 -6.80 -8.97 12.60
N SER A 62 -7.31 -10.12 13.00
CA SER A 62 -8.25 -10.90 12.21
C SER A 62 -9.13 -11.73 13.13
N ASP A 63 -10.40 -11.88 12.77
CA ASP A 63 -11.33 -12.75 13.52
C ASP A 63 -11.06 -14.24 13.27
N ARG A 64 -10.43 -14.58 12.15
CA ARG A 64 -10.09 -15.93 11.68
C ARG A 64 -9.13 -15.87 10.49
N ASP A 65 -8.76 -17.04 9.97
CA ASP A 65 -8.04 -17.14 8.69
C ASP A 65 -8.91 -16.55 7.58
N VAL A 66 -8.42 -15.50 6.93
CA VAL A 66 -9.11 -14.82 5.84
C VAL A 66 -8.41 -15.12 4.54
N LYS A 67 -9.12 -15.79 3.63
CA LYS A 67 -8.61 -16.17 2.32
C LYS A 67 -9.48 -15.64 1.21
N MET A 68 -8.88 -15.28 0.07
CA MET A 68 -9.61 -14.85 -1.10
C MET A 68 -8.98 -15.37 -2.39
N MET A 69 -9.81 -15.48 -3.43
CA MET A 69 -9.31 -15.66 -4.79
C MET A 69 -8.73 -14.33 -5.28
N GLY A 70 -7.44 -14.30 -5.57
CA GLY A 70 -6.76 -13.10 -6.00
C GLY A 70 -5.41 -13.37 -6.64
N ASN A 71 -4.82 -12.35 -7.23
CA ASN A 71 -3.45 -12.44 -7.72
C ASN A 71 -2.49 -12.10 -6.59
N HIS A 72 -1.73 -13.09 -6.13
CA HIS A 72 -0.82 -12.97 -4.98
C HIS A 72 0.17 -11.81 -5.14
N THR A 73 0.79 -11.66 -6.31
CA THR A 73 1.78 -10.59 -6.56
C THR A 73 1.17 -9.20 -6.49
N LEU A 74 -0.04 -9.03 -7.04
CA LEU A 74 -0.76 -7.75 -6.98
C LEU A 74 -1.18 -7.43 -5.55
N LEU A 75 -1.74 -8.39 -4.81
CA LEU A 75 -2.16 -8.21 -3.42
C LEU A 75 -0.97 -7.88 -2.50
N LEU A 76 0.15 -8.58 -2.67
CA LEU A 76 1.39 -8.27 -1.97
C LEU A 76 1.82 -6.82 -2.22
N ARG A 77 1.78 -6.38 -3.47
CA ARG A 77 2.17 -5.03 -3.87
C ARG A 77 1.21 -3.96 -3.34
N MET A 78 -0.08 -4.25 -3.33
CA MET A 78 -1.09 -3.38 -2.73
C MET A 78 -0.81 -3.14 -1.25
N MET A 79 -0.68 -4.20 -0.48
CA MET A 79 -0.43 -4.12 0.95
C MET A 79 0.93 -3.49 1.26
N MET A 80 1.97 -3.81 0.49
CA MET A 80 3.28 -3.16 0.61
C MET A 80 3.17 -1.64 0.44
N ASN A 81 2.44 -1.14 -0.55
CA ASN A 81 2.24 0.30 -0.75
C ASN A 81 1.47 0.94 0.40
N LEU A 82 0.42 0.29 0.91
CA LEU A 82 -0.38 0.81 2.02
C LEU A 82 0.44 0.89 3.31
N VAL A 83 1.10 -0.19 3.71
CA VAL A 83 1.88 -0.24 4.95
C VAL A 83 3.11 0.68 4.86
N GLN A 84 3.79 0.72 3.71
CA GLN A 84 4.91 1.63 3.50
C GLN A 84 4.50 3.11 3.57
N ASN A 85 3.31 3.47 3.06
CA ASN A 85 2.76 4.81 3.19
C ASN A 85 2.46 5.12 4.66
N ALA A 86 1.81 4.20 5.39
CA ALA A 86 1.51 4.36 6.81
C ALA A 86 2.78 4.59 7.64
N ILE A 87 3.87 3.86 7.37
CA ILE A 87 5.17 4.08 8.02
C ILE A 87 5.78 5.43 7.62
N SER A 88 5.75 5.75 6.33
CA SER A 88 6.41 6.96 5.80
C SER A 88 5.79 8.24 6.36
N TYR A 89 4.46 8.29 6.44
CA TYR A 89 3.67 9.41 6.93
C TYR A 89 3.27 9.29 8.41
N GLY A 90 3.54 8.13 9.02
CA GLY A 90 3.39 7.91 10.46
C GLY A 90 4.30 8.82 11.29
N LYS A 91 3.85 9.16 12.49
CA LYS A 91 4.65 9.89 13.48
C LYS A 91 5.61 8.97 14.22
N GLU A 92 6.62 9.52 14.83
CA GLU A 92 7.52 8.79 15.74
C GLU A 92 6.72 8.26 16.94
N HIS A 93 6.98 7.02 17.35
CA HIS A 93 6.19 6.28 18.36
C HIS A 93 4.71 6.10 18.00
N GLY A 94 4.38 6.10 16.71
CA GLY A 94 3.02 5.93 16.22
C GLY A 94 2.56 4.48 16.20
N HIS A 95 1.30 4.30 15.73
CA HIS A 95 0.68 3.00 15.60
C HIS A 95 0.10 2.81 14.20
N ILE A 96 0.20 1.57 13.71
CA ILE A 96 -0.47 1.12 12.49
C ILE A 96 -1.23 -0.14 12.83
N ASP A 97 -2.54 -0.11 12.59
CA ASP A 97 -3.43 -1.27 12.75
C ASP A 97 -3.84 -1.79 11.38
N ILE A 98 -3.66 -3.08 11.16
CA ILE A 98 -4.09 -3.78 9.95
C ILE A 98 -5.17 -4.77 10.36
N LEU A 99 -6.36 -4.63 9.79
CA LEU A 99 -7.51 -5.48 10.09
C LEU A 99 -7.99 -6.19 8.83
N TRP A 100 -8.24 -7.49 8.97
CA TRP A 100 -8.93 -8.30 7.98
C TRP A 100 -10.19 -8.91 8.59
N LYS A 101 -11.32 -8.80 7.89
CA LYS A 101 -12.58 -9.44 8.29
C LYS A 101 -13.40 -9.88 7.09
N GLU A 102 -14.19 -10.92 7.27
CA GLU A 102 -15.23 -11.30 6.34
C GLU A 102 -16.57 -10.68 6.76
N GLN A 103 -17.27 -10.13 5.78
CA GLN A 103 -18.60 -9.57 5.98
C GLN A 103 -19.51 -10.00 4.82
N GLY A 104 -20.32 -11.03 5.06
CA GLY A 104 -21.09 -11.70 4.00
C GLY A 104 -20.14 -12.29 2.95
N ASP A 105 -20.35 -11.94 1.69
CA ASP A 105 -19.52 -12.38 0.56
C ASP A 105 -18.33 -11.45 0.27
N MET A 106 -18.08 -10.49 1.15
CA MET A 106 -16.99 -9.53 0.99
C MET A 106 -15.89 -9.76 2.03
N ILE A 107 -14.67 -9.48 1.60
CA ILE A 107 -13.52 -9.35 2.49
C ILE A 107 -13.20 -7.87 2.63
N ILE A 108 -13.07 -7.41 3.86
CA ILE A 108 -12.70 -6.06 4.21
C ILE A 108 -11.30 -6.06 4.79
N GLY A 109 -10.40 -5.32 4.15
CA GLY A 109 -9.07 -4.99 4.66
C GLY A 109 -9.02 -3.52 5.05
N GLU A 110 -8.49 -3.23 6.22
CA GLU A 110 -8.29 -1.86 6.71
C GLU A 110 -6.83 -1.68 7.14
N VAL A 111 -6.22 -0.59 6.73
CA VAL A 111 -4.91 -0.14 7.23
C VAL A 111 -5.12 1.25 7.81
N LYS A 112 -4.96 1.36 9.12
CA LYS A 112 -5.16 2.58 9.88
C LYS A 112 -3.85 3.03 10.51
N ASP A 113 -3.49 4.28 10.32
CA ASP A 113 -2.36 4.91 10.98
C ASP A 113 -2.79 6.14 11.79
N ASP A 114 -1.95 6.53 12.72
CA ASP A 114 -2.11 7.73 13.53
C ASP A 114 -1.16 8.85 13.09
N GLY A 115 -0.79 8.86 11.80
CA GLY A 115 0.17 9.78 11.21
C GLY A 115 -0.32 11.21 11.04
N ILE A 116 0.26 11.88 10.04
CA ILE A 116 -0.01 13.32 9.80
C ILE A 116 -1.39 13.59 9.19
N GLY A 117 -2.09 12.55 8.72
CA GLY A 117 -3.37 12.70 8.02
C GLY A 117 -3.24 13.24 6.60
N ILE A 118 -4.38 13.43 5.95
CA ILE A 118 -4.53 13.95 4.59
C ILE A 118 -5.58 15.05 4.62
N ASP A 119 -5.27 16.20 4.07
CA ASP A 119 -6.24 17.29 3.98
C ASP A 119 -7.42 16.90 3.09
N GLN A 120 -8.63 17.32 3.45
CA GLN A 120 -9.87 16.97 2.76
C GLN A 120 -9.84 17.33 1.26
N GLU A 121 -9.14 18.41 0.91
CA GLU A 121 -8.98 18.87 -0.48
C GLU A 121 -8.07 17.94 -1.31
N ASP A 122 -7.23 17.16 -0.64
CA ASP A 122 -6.28 16.26 -1.29
C ASP A 122 -6.83 14.84 -1.45
N ILE A 123 -7.78 14.41 -0.60
CA ILE A 123 -8.37 13.07 -0.63
C ILE A 123 -8.82 12.65 -2.05
N PRO A 124 -9.52 13.46 -2.83
CA PRO A 124 -9.91 13.08 -4.20
C PRO A 124 -8.73 12.88 -5.15
N LYS A 125 -7.59 13.53 -4.87
CA LYS A 125 -6.42 13.58 -5.75
C LYS A 125 -5.37 12.51 -5.44
N ILE A 126 -5.41 11.90 -4.24
CA ILE A 126 -4.38 10.92 -3.83
C ILE A 126 -4.32 9.69 -4.74
N TRP A 127 -5.36 9.43 -5.51
CA TRP A 127 -5.44 8.33 -6.47
C TRP A 127 -4.81 8.66 -7.82
N ASP A 128 -4.53 9.96 -8.08
CA ASP A 128 -3.93 10.41 -9.33
C ASP A 128 -2.45 9.99 -9.40
N ARG A 129 -2.03 9.58 -10.59
CA ARG A 129 -0.63 9.22 -10.85
C ARG A 129 0.26 10.44 -10.65
N PHE A 130 1.38 10.24 -9.94
CA PHE A 130 2.36 11.27 -9.62
C PHE A 130 1.87 12.37 -8.67
N TYR A 131 0.63 12.29 -8.18
CA TYR A 131 0.13 13.23 -7.19
C TYR A 131 0.85 13.04 -5.85
N ARG A 132 1.12 14.16 -5.19
CA ARG A 132 1.82 14.20 -3.90
C ARG A 132 1.39 15.46 -3.16
N VAL A 133 0.90 15.30 -1.94
CA VAL A 133 0.47 16.40 -1.06
C VAL A 133 1.66 17.31 -0.74
N ASP A 134 2.83 16.76 -0.41
CA ASP A 134 4.03 17.53 -0.08
C ASP A 134 5.23 17.06 -0.93
N LYS A 135 5.64 17.95 -1.84
CA LYS A 135 6.78 17.71 -2.76
C LYS A 135 8.14 17.74 -2.06
N SER A 136 8.26 18.40 -0.91
CA SER A 136 9.52 18.57 -0.20
C SER A 136 9.86 17.39 0.70
N ARG A 137 8.96 16.99 1.60
CA ARG A 137 9.11 15.83 2.50
C ARG A 137 9.22 14.51 1.76
N SER A 138 8.49 14.41 0.66
CA SER A 138 8.49 13.16 -0.11
C SER A 138 9.77 12.94 -0.93
N ARG A 139 10.61 13.95 -1.17
CA ARG A 139 11.93 13.77 -1.81
C ARG A 139 12.90 13.02 -0.90
N GLU A 140 12.84 13.25 0.39
CA GLU A 140 13.66 12.56 1.39
C GLU A 140 13.24 11.09 1.55
N ASN A 141 11.95 10.81 1.51
CA ASN A 141 11.37 9.46 1.65
C ASN A 141 11.32 8.66 0.34
N GLY A 142 11.77 9.22 -0.79
CA GLY A 142 11.87 8.48 -2.07
C GLY A 142 10.54 8.13 -2.74
N GLY A 143 9.42 8.73 -2.31
CA GLY A 143 8.09 8.47 -2.86
C GLY A 143 7.98 8.80 -4.35
N THR A 144 7.32 7.93 -5.12
CA THR A 144 7.15 8.07 -6.58
C THR A 144 5.87 8.78 -6.97
N GLY A 145 4.88 8.83 -6.06
CA GLY A 145 3.52 9.29 -6.35
C GLY A 145 2.68 8.27 -7.13
N LEU A 146 3.17 7.03 -7.25
CA LEU A 146 2.45 5.94 -7.95
C LEU A 146 1.85 4.90 -7.00
N GLY A 147 2.22 4.92 -5.70
CA GLY A 147 1.82 3.89 -4.74
C GLY A 147 0.30 3.76 -4.60
N LEU A 148 -0.41 4.85 -4.34
CA LEU A 148 -1.87 4.82 -4.14
C LEU A 148 -2.64 4.63 -5.45
N SER A 149 -2.19 5.16 -6.57
CA SER A 149 -2.78 4.86 -7.87
C SER A 149 -2.64 3.38 -8.23
N MET A 150 -1.53 2.75 -7.84
CA MET A 150 -1.34 1.30 -7.97
C MET A 150 -2.31 0.52 -7.07
N VAL A 151 -2.51 0.95 -5.82
CA VAL A 151 -3.50 0.36 -4.92
C VAL A 151 -4.90 0.42 -5.52
N HIS A 152 -5.30 1.59 -6.03
CA HIS A 152 -6.59 1.77 -6.70
C HIS A 152 -6.77 0.83 -7.90
N PHE A 153 -5.73 0.72 -8.74
CA PHE A 153 -5.72 -0.21 -9.87
C PHE A 153 -5.88 -1.67 -9.43
N ILE A 154 -5.12 -2.11 -8.41
CA ILE A 154 -5.16 -3.49 -7.93
C ILE A 154 -6.52 -3.85 -7.34
N VAL A 155 -7.11 -2.94 -6.57
CA VAL A 155 -8.47 -3.12 -6.02
C VAL A 155 -9.49 -3.27 -7.16
N ALA A 156 -9.39 -2.47 -8.22
CA ALA A 156 -10.26 -2.59 -9.39
C ALA A 156 -10.10 -3.93 -10.12
N VAL A 157 -8.87 -4.43 -10.29
CA VAL A 157 -8.58 -5.75 -10.88
C VAL A 157 -9.28 -6.88 -10.10
N HIS A 158 -9.39 -6.73 -8.78
CA HIS A 158 -10.07 -7.71 -7.90
C HIS A 158 -11.58 -7.43 -7.73
N GLY A 159 -12.16 -6.50 -8.52
CA GLY A 159 -13.58 -6.15 -8.44
C GLY A 159 -14.00 -5.46 -7.13
N GLY A 160 -13.03 -4.98 -6.37
CA GLY A 160 -13.23 -4.33 -5.08
C GLY A 160 -13.52 -2.84 -5.17
N LYS A 161 -13.69 -2.24 -3.99
CA LYS A 161 -13.81 -0.78 -3.80
C LYS A 161 -12.81 -0.34 -2.75
N ILE A 162 -12.31 0.88 -2.87
CA ILE A 162 -11.41 1.47 -1.90
C ILE A 162 -12.00 2.77 -1.37
N HIS A 163 -11.80 3.01 -0.10
CA HIS A 163 -12.22 4.21 0.61
C HIS A 163 -11.10 4.71 1.49
N VAL A 164 -11.00 6.02 1.66
CA VAL A 164 -10.05 6.69 2.56
C VAL A 164 -10.80 7.67 3.44
N GLU A 165 -10.49 7.61 4.72
CA GLU A 165 -10.92 8.59 5.72
C GLU A 165 -9.67 9.17 6.38
N SER A 166 -9.66 10.48 6.58
CA SER A 166 -8.63 11.19 7.34
C SER A 166 -9.26 12.24 8.24
N LYS A 167 -8.72 12.37 9.45
CA LYS A 167 -9.17 13.34 10.45
C LYS A 167 -8.10 14.41 10.65
#